data_c656062062a41a6d07e498e6a4f45e51
#
_entry.id   c656062062a41a6d07e498e6a4f45e51
#
_cell.length_a   1.000
_cell.length_b   1.000
_cell.length_c   1.000
_cell.angle_alpha   90.00
_cell.angle_beta   90.00
_cell.angle_gamma   90.00
#
_symmetry.space_group_name_H-M   'P 1'
#
loop_
_entity.id
_entity.type
_entity.pdbx_description
1 polymer ?
#
loop_
_entity_poly.entity_id
_entity_poly.type
_entity_poly.pdbx_seq_one_letter_code
_entity_poly.pdbx_strand_id
1 'polypeptide(L)'
;YLRLLYARVGKTYSPISGQVVKKHSAEDIVNCMLSFPKGTKYTVLAPLLPREGRSIAEQLDIDLKQGFTRVEVNREVMRIEDFLQQVPAEGKKQNIYLLIDRMTADDSKDSISRLTDSAETAMYEGDGACMLRFYSSDGSTQLFSFSTKFEADGITFEEPNDQMFSFNSPIGACPNCEGFGKVIGIDEHLVIPNRALSVYDGAVICWRGEKMGEWLKEFIREAPKHDFPIFTPYYELTQEQKDYLWHGPKEKACIDSFFKMLEENQYKIQYRVMLARYRGKTLCPMCHGTRLKKEAGYVKVGGRSISELVDLPIHDLKEFFRTLELDTHDTAIAKRILTEINNRINFLMDVGLGYLTLNRLSNTLSGGESQRINLATSLGSSLVGSLYILDEPSIGLHSRDTERLIKVLRQL
;
A
#
# COMPACT_ATOMS: atom_id res chain seq x y z
N TYR A 1 4.77 3.34 18.93
CA TYR A 1 4.06 2.08 19.19
C TYR A 1 3.27 1.58 17.99
N LEU A 2 2.55 2.43 17.21
CA LEU A 2 1.86 2.00 15.99
C LEU A 2 2.82 1.33 14.99
N ARG A 3 3.97 1.95 14.71
CA ARG A 3 4.99 1.35 13.83
C ARG A 3 5.41 -0.03 14.29
N LEU A 4 5.64 -0.18 15.61
CA LEU A 4 6.02 -1.46 16.20
C LEU A 4 4.89 -2.50 16.09
N LEU A 5 3.63 -2.08 16.26
CA LEU A 5 2.47 -2.96 16.06
C LEU A 5 2.44 -3.51 14.63
N TYR A 6 2.55 -2.62 13.62
CA TYR A 6 2.55 -3.02 12.22
C TYR A 6 3.74 -3.90 11.84
N ALA A 7 4.92 -3.64 12.43
CA ALA A 7 6.10 -4.47 12.21
C ALA A 7 5.99 -5.87 12.83
N ARG A 8 5.18 -6.06 13.89
CA ARG A 8 5.10 -7.33 14.62
C ARG A 8 3.91 -8.21 14.23
N VAL A 9 2.76 -7.60 13.98
CA VAL A 9 1.51 -8.33 13.68
C VAL A 9 0.83 -7.86 12.39
N GLY A 10 1.45 -6.95 11.64
CA GLY A 10 0.95 -6.50 10.36
C GLY A 10 1.03 -7.61 9.31
N LYS A 11 -0.07 -7.81 8.59
CA LYS A 11 -0.15 -8.77 7.47
C LYS A 11 -0.04 -8.00 6.16
N THR A 12 0.91 -8.41 5.30
CA THR A 12 1.07 -7.83 3.97
C THR A 12 0.05 -8.43 3.02
N TYR A 13 -0.59 -7.58 2.23
CA TYR A 13 -1.58 -8.00 1.23
C TYR A 13 -1.10 -7.64 -0.17
N SER A 14 -1.25 -8.56 -1.11
CA SER A 14 -0.98 -8.26 -2.51
C SER A 14 -1.93 -7.20 -3.05
N PRO A 15 -1.44 -6.15 -3.73
CA PRO A 15 -2.30 -5.14 -4.35
C PRO A 15 -3.06 -5.66 -5.58
N ILE A 16 -2.70 -6.84 -6.10
CA ILE A 16 -3.32 -7.45 -7.29
C ILE A 16 -4.46 -8.37 -6.86
N SER A 17 -4.17 -9.38 -6.04
CA SER A 17 -5.16 -10.40 -5.64
C SER A 17 -5.85 -10.10 -4.31
N GLY A 18 -5.30 -9.19 -3.48
CA GLY A 18 -5.78 -8.95 -2.12
C GLY A 18 -5.49 -10.09 -1.15
N GLN A 19 -4.75 -11.12 -1.56
CA GLN A 19 -4.39 -12.24 -0.69
C GLN A 19 -3.24 -11.86 0.26
N VAL A 20 -3.19 -12.54 1.41
CA VAL A 20 -2.11 -12.35 2.38
C VAL A 20 -0.82 -12.93 1.81
N VAL A 21 0.22 -12.11 1.80
CA VAL A 21 1.58 -12.52 1.45
C VAL A 21 2.24 -13.12 2.68
N LYS A 22 2.71 -14.34 2.57
CA LYS A 22 3.48 -15.01 3.63
C LYS A 22 4.55 -15.91 3.04
N LYS A 23 5.59 -16.17 3.80
CA LYS A 23 6.51 -17.27 3.51
C LYS A 23 5.83 -18.57 3.92
N HIS A 24 5.84 -19.53 3.03
CA HIS A 24 5.30 -20.85 3.33
C HIS A 24 6.43 -21.78 3.77
N SER A 25 6.10 -22.65 4.71
CA SER A 25 6.95 -23.78 5.15
C SER A 25 6.43 -25.09 4.59
N ALA A 26 7.22 -26.16 4.74
CA ALA A 26 6.75 -27.51 4.43
C ALA A 26 5.49 -27.88 5.25
N GLU A 27 5.35 -27.36 6.47
CA GLU A 27 4.17 -27.57 7.31
C GLU A 27 2.90 -26.95 6.69
N ASP A 28 2.99 -25.78 6.06
CA ASP A 28 1.84 -25.17 5.34
C ASP A 28 1.38 -26.07 4.19
N ILE A 29 2.31 -26.71 3.50
CA ILE A 29 2.03 -27.62 2.38
C ILE A 29 1.34 -28.89 2.91
N VAL A 30 1.84 -29.46 4.01
CA VAL A 30 1.21 -30.60 4.68
C VAL A 30 -0.20 -30.26 5.17
N ASN A 31 -0.38 -29.14 5.82
CA ASN A 31 -1.69 -28.67 6.27
C ASN A 31 -2.69 -28.49 5.11
N CYS A 32 -2.22 -27.99 3.98
CA CYS A 32 -3.03 -27.89 2.76
C CYS A 32 -3.47 -29.30 2.31
N MET A 33 -2.57 -30.28 2.25
CA MET A 33 -2.90 -31.66 1.87
C MET A 33 -3.92 -32.27 2.84
N LEU A 34 -3.73 -32.06 4.16
CA LEU A 34 -4.65 -32.57 5.20
C LEU A 34 -6.05 -31.93 5.16
N SER A 35 -6.21 -30.78 4.51
CA SER A 35 -7.53 -30.15 4.31
C SER A 35 -8.40 -30.86 3.28
N PHE A 36 -7.82 -31.77 2.48
CA PHE A 36 -8.53 -32.56 1.48
C PHE A 36 -8.93 -33.94 2.02
N PRO A 37 -10.04 -34.51 1.51
CA PRO A 37 -10.47 -35.86 1.88
C PRO A 37 -9.38 -36.92 1.59
N LYS A 38 -9.23 -37.89 2.49
CA LYS A 38 -8.36 -39.05 2.26
C LYS A 38 -8.65 -39.69 0.90
N GLY A 39 -7.59 -40.08 0.20
CA GLY A 39 -7.71 -40.68 -1.14
C GLY A 39 -7.74 -39.68 -2.29
N THR A 40 -7.79 -38.38 -2.03
CA THR A 40 -7.72 -37.35 -3.08
C THR A 40 -6.33 -37.39 -3.74
N LYS A 41 -6.29 -37.55 -5.06
CA LYS A 41 -5.04 -37.58 -5.83
C LYS A 41 -4.51 -36.16 -6.01
N TYR A 42 -3.19 -36.00 -5.88
CA TYR A 42 -2.54 -34.72 -6.17
C TYR A 42 -1.13 -34.93 -6.72
N THR A 43 -0.60 -33.88 -7.34
CA THR A 43 0.77 -33.80 -7.83
C THR A 43 1.52 -32.68 -7.13
N VAL A 44 2.80 -32.94 -6.83
CA VAL A 44 3.76 -31.95 -6.36
C VAL A 44 4.55 -31.46 -7.56
N LEU A 45 4.52 -30.14 -7.78
CA LEU A 45 5.04 -29.49 -8.97
C LEU A 45 6.02 -28.38 -8.58
N ALA A 46 7.06 -28.18 -9.37
CA ALA A 46 7.96 -27.04 -9.29
C ALA A 46 7.81 -26.18 -10.56
N PRO A 47 7.68 -24.86 -10.48
CA PRO A 47 7.68 -24.02 -11.68
C PRO A 47 9.02 -24.13 -12.38
N LEU A 48 9.00 -24.37 -13.70
CA LEU A 48 10.21 -24.41 -14.48
C LEU A 48 10.68 -23.01 -14.80
N LEU A 49 11.72 -22.55 -14.12
CA LEU A 49 12.34 -21.25 -14.28
C LEU A 49 13.72 -21.43 -14.94
N PRO A 50 13.89 -21.01 -16.20
CA PRO A 50 15.20 -21.06 -16.83
C PRO A 50 16.19 -20.18 -16.06
N ARG A 51 17.33 -20.73 -15.65
CA ARG A 51 18.41 -19.95 -15.04
C ARG A 51 19.04 -19.02 -16.09
N GLU A 52 19.59 -17.89 -15.66
CA GLU A 52 20.19 -16.90 -16.55
C GLU A 52 21.12 -17.53 -17.59
N GLY A 53 20.87 -17.24 -18.86
CA GLY A 53 21.65 -17.73 -20.00
C GLY A 53 21.30 -19.14 -20.50
N ARG A 54 20.23 -19.79 -19.98
CA ARG A 54 19.79 -21.11 -20.42
C ARG A 54 18.42 -21.05 -21.10
N SER A 55 18.25 -21.86 -22.13
CA SER A 55 16.94 -22.14 -22.71
C SER A 55 16.16 -23.14 -21.85
N ILE A 56 14.84 -23.17 -22.03
CA ILE A 56 13.96 -24.16 -21.39
C ILE A 56 14.42 -25.59 -21.73
N ALA A 57 14.83 -25.83 -22.97
CA ALA A 57 15.29 -27.12 -23.43
C ALA A 57 16.58 -27.58 -22.74
N GLU A 58 17.56 -26.69 -22.57
CA GLU A 58 18.80 -26.97 -21.86
C GLU A 58 18.56 -27.24 -20.36
N GLN A 59 17.62 -26.50 -19.74
CA GLN A 59 17.25 -26.76 -18.36
C GLN A 59 16.62 -28.14 -18.20
N LEU A 60 15.67 -28.50 -19.06
CA LEU A 60 15.01 -29.80 -19.02
C LEU A 60 15.95 -30.98 -19.30
N ASP A 61 16.99 -30.79 -20.13
CA ASP A 61 18.02 -31.81 -20.35
C ASP A 61 18.87 -32.08 -19.06
N ILE A 62 19.08 -31.01 -18.28
CA ILE A 62 19.73 -31.12 -16.96
C ILE A 62 18.81 -31.83 -15.97
N ASP A 63 17.54 -31.42 -15.90
CA ASP A 63 16.56 -32.04 -15.00
C ASP A 63 16.35 -33.52 -15.32
N LEU A 64 16.40 -33.91 -16.58
CA LEU A 64 16.37 -35.31 -17.01
C LEU A 64 17.58 -36.08 -16.51
N LYS A 65 18.78 -35.48 -16.55
CA LYS A 65 20.02 -36.10 -16.00
C LYS A 65 20.01 -36.21 -14.48
N GLN A 66 19.24 -35.37 -13.80
CA GLN A 66 19.03 -35.44 -12.35
C GLN A 66 17.97 -36.46 -11.93
N GLY A 67 17.28 -37.08 -12.90
CA GLY A 67 16.32 -38.16 -12.67
C GLY A 67 14.86 -37.76 -12.76
N PHE A 68 14.54 -36.48 -13.08
CA PHE A 68 13.19 -36.06 -13.35
C PHE A 68 12.78 -36.52 -14.74
N THR A 69 11.58 -37.08 -14.88
CA THR A 69 11.17 -37.71 -16.16
C THR A 69 9.95 -37.04 -16.80
N ARG A 70 9.24 -36.21 -16.07
CA ARG A 70 7.93 -35.65 -16.50
C ARG A 70 7.79 -34.18 -16.21
N VAL A 71 7.07 -33.50 -17.11
CA VAL A 71 6.62 -32.12 -16.98
C VAL A 71 5.11 -32.05 -17.11
N GLU A 72 4.53 -31.03 -16.52
CA GLU A 72 3.15 -30.62 -16.75
C GLU A 72 3.14 -29.35 -17.60
N VAL A 73 2.50 -29.38 -18.74
CA VAL A 73 2.34 -28.27 -19.68
C VAL A 73 0.85 -28.06 -19.93
N ASN A 74 0.34 -26.88 -19.66
CA ASN A 74 -1.08 -26.56 -19.86
C ASN A 74 -2.07 -27.55 -19.21
N ARG A 75 -1.74 -28.09 -18.03
CA ARG A 75 -2.47 -29.11 -17.24
C ARG A 75 -2.36 -30.55 -17.76
N GLU A 76 -1.57 -30.79 -18.79
CA GLU A 76 -1.29 -32.14 -19.29
C GLU A 76 0.09 -32.59 -18.88
N VAL A 77 0.18 -33.80 -18.35
CA VAL A 77 1.44 -34.40 -17.93
C VAL A 77 2.01 -35.23 -19.06
N MET A 78 3.25 -34.91 -19.47
CA MET A 78 3.97 -35.60 -20.51
C MET A 78 5.41 -35.93 -20.09
N ARG A 79 6.11 -36.78 -20.84
CA ARG A 79 7.55 -37.03 -20.62
C ARG A 79 8.36 -35.82 -21.08
N ILE A 80 9.47 -35.56 -20.42
CA ILE A 80 10.40 -34.50 -20.82
C ILE A 80 10.92 -34.75 -22.24
N GLU A 81 11.25 -36.02 -22.58
CA GLU A 81 11.72 -36.42 -23.91
C GLU A 81 10.71 -36.09 -25.00
N ASP A 82 9.41 -36.37 -24.76
CA ASP A 82 8.34 -36.09 -25.74
C ASP A 82 8.12 -34.56 -25.89
N PHE A 83 8.24 -33.82 -24.79
CA PHE A 83 8.13 -32.36 -24.82
C PHE A 83 9.29 -31.72 -25.59
N LEU A 84 10.53 -32.19 -25.42
CA LEU A 84 11.70 -31.69 -26.12
C LEU A 84 11.60 -31.90 -27.66
N GLN A 85 10.88 -32.92 -28.12
CA GLN A 85 10.61 -33.12 -29.54
C GLN A 85 9.54 -32.17 -30.11
N GLN A 86 8.69 -31.60 -29.26
CA GLN A 86 7.55 -30.74 -29.63
C GLN A 86 7.78 -29.25 -29.36
N VAL A 87 9.03 -28.84 -28.93
CA VAL A 87 9.31 -27.46 -28.49
C VAL A 87 8.78 -26.46 -29.51
N PRO A 88 7.76 -25.66 -29.18
CA PRO A 88 7.27 -24.61 -30.06
C PRO A 88 8.32 -23.52 -30.21
N ALA A 89 8.42 -22.97 -31.41
CA ALA A 89 9.23 -21.77 -31.66
C ALA A 89 8.92 -20.66 -30.65
N GLU A 90 9.97 -19.99 -30.23
CA GLU A 90 9.97 -18.89 -29.26
C GLU A 90 8.76 -17.95 -29.42
N GLY A 91 8.03 -17.72 -28.32
CA GLY A 91 7.03 -16.64 -28.27
C GLY A 91 5.75 -16.85 -27.48
N LYS A 92 5.39 -18.06 -27.07
CA LYS A 92 4.21 -18.24 -26.17
C LYS A 92 4.66 -18.54 -24.75
N LYS A 93 4.31 -17.67 -23.81
CA LYS A 93 4.44 -17.95 -22.36
C LYS A 93 3.58 -19.18 -22.05
N GLN A 94 4.20 -20.33 -21.94
CA GLN A 94 3.57 -21.56 -21.47
C GLN A 94 3.90 -21.74 -19.99
N ASN A 95 2.90 -22.06 -19.18
CA ASN A 95 3.12 -22.47 -17.78
C ASN A 95 3.62 -23.92 -17.80
N ILE A 96 4.91 -24.11 -17.60
CA ILE A 96 5.57 -25.40 -17.55
C ILE A 96 5.99 -25.66 -16.11
N TYR A 97 5.63 -26.84 -15.61
CA TYR A 97 5.98 -27.27 -14.27
C TYR A 97 6.74 -28.59 -14.33
N LEU A 98 7.83 -28.69 -13.59
CA LEU A 98 8.52 -29.96 -13.36
C LEU A 98 7.67 -30.79 -12.40
N LEU A 99 7.34 -32.02 -12.76
CA LEU A 99 6.60 -32.93 -11.90
C LEU A 99 7.56 -33.65 -10.97
N ILE A 100 7.46 -33.34 -9.68
CA ILE A 100 8.32 -33.89 -8.63
C ILE A 100 7.77 -35.22 -8.12
N ASP A 101 6.50 -35.26 -7.71
CA ASP A 101 5.88 -36.48 -7.20
C ASP A 101 4.37 -36.52 -7.50
N ARG A 102 3.81 -37.76 -7.43
CA ARG A 102 2.37 -38.04 -7.51
C ARG A 102 1.94 -38.78 -6.29
N MET A 103 1.01 -38.21 -5.57
CA MET A 103 0.62 -38.72 -4.26
C MET A 103 -0.91 -38.76 -4.10
N THR A 104 -1.31 -39.36 -3.01
CA THR A 104 -2.71 -39.41 -2.57
C THR A 104 -2.78 -38.83 -1.17
N ALA A 105 -3.77 -37.99 -0.90
CA ALA A 105 -3.95 -37.37 0.41
C ALA A 105 -4.17 -38.44 1.49
N ASP A 106 -3.28 -38.48 2.48
CA ASP A 106 -3.30 -39.40 3.59
C ASP A 106 -2.62 -38.77 4.81
N ASP A 107 -3.10 -39.11 6.01
CA ASP A 107 -2.58 -38.61 7.29
C ASP A 107 -1.55 -39.51 7.96
N SER A 108 -1.09 -40.56 7.26
CA SER A 108 -0.03 -41.43 7.75
C SER A 108 1.30 -40.68 7.84
N LYS A 109 2.12 -41.06 8.85
CA LYS A 109 3.44 -40.45 9.03
C LYS A 109 4.35 -40.59 7.80
N ASP A 110 4.27 -41.74 7.11
CA ASP A 110 5.06 -42.00 5.91
C ASP A 110 4.64 -41.09 4.75
N SER A 111 3.33 -40.88 4.55
CA SER A 111 2.81 -39.95 3.54
C SER A 111 3.20 -38.48 3.84
N ILE A 112 3.16 -38.09 5.11
CA ILE A 112 3.56 -36.72 5.53
C ILE A 112 5.07 -36.55 5.31
N SER A 113 5.91 -37.51 5.70
CA SER A 113 7.36 -37.43 5.49
C SER A 113 7.71 -37.36 4.01
N ARG A 114 7.10 -38.22 3.19
CA ARG A 114 7.29 -38.19 1.73
C ARG A 114 6.86 -36.88 1.09
N LEU A 115 5.73 -36.32 1.54
CA LEU A 115 5.28 -34.99 1.03
C LEU A 115 6.25 -33.89 1.42
N THR A 116 6.80 -33.94 2.66
CA THR A 116 7.78 -32.95 3.11
C THR A 116 9.02 -32.99 2.23
N ASP A 117 9.59 -34.20 1.99
CA ASP A 117 10.76 -34.38 1.14
C ASP A 117 10.52 -33.94 -0.30
N SER A 118 9.34 -34.27 -0.85
CA SER A 118 8.92 -33.85 -2.21
C SER A 118 8.70 -32.33 -2.30
N ALA A 119 8.15 -31.72 -1.26
CA ALA A 119 7.95 -30.27 -1.18
C ALA A 119 9.28 -29.50 -1.10
N GLU A 120 10.23 -30.00 -0.29
CA GLU A 120 11.58 -29.43 -0.22
C GLU A 120 12.31 -29.53 -1.57
N THR A 121 12.19 -30.66 -2.24
CA THR A 121 12.71 -30.85 -3.60
C THR A 121 12.06 -29.88 -4.59
N ALA A 122 10.73 -29.74 -4.54
CA ALA A 122 10.02 -28.81 -5.41
C ALA A 122 10.43 -27.35 -5.16
N MET A 123 10.61 -26.96 -3.89
CA MET A 123 11.08 -25.62 -3.53
C MET A 123 12.53 -25.38 -3.99
N TYR A 124 13.38 -26.39 -3.93
CA TYR A 124 14.76 -26.28 -4.42
C TYR A 124 14.82 -26.08 -5.93
N GLU A 125 14.10 -26.90 -6.71
CA GLU A 125 14.08 -26.82 -8.18
C GLU A 125 13.30 -25.61 -8.68
N GLY A 126 12.22 -25.22 -7.98
CA GLY A 126 11.35 -24.09 -8.32
C GLY A 126 11.81 -22.73 -7.77
N ASP A 127 13.09 -22.60 -7.38
CA ASP A 127 13.65 -21.34 -6.80
C ASP A 127 12.83 -20.79 -5.63
N GLY A 128 12.45 -21.68 -4.72
CA GLY A 128 11.66 -21.38 -3.54
C GLY A 128 10.16 -21.63 -3.70
N ALA A 129 9.68 -21.94 -4.89
CA ALA A 129 8.25 -22.16 -5.16
C ALA A 129 7.91 -23.64 -5.28
N CYS A 130 6.79 -24.04 -4.68
CA CYS A 130 6.18 -25.36 -4.79
C CYS A 130 4.71 -25.23 -5.09
N MET A 131 4.14 -26.12 -5.88
CA MET A 131 2.72 -26.13 -6.21
C MET A 131 2.12 -27.52 -5.96
N LEU A 132 0.92 -27.54 -5.39
CA LEU A 132 0.10 -28.74 -5.29
C LEU A 132 -1.10 -28.64 -6.23
N ARG A 133 -1.28 -29.61 -7.10
CA ARG A 133 -2.48 -29.73 -7.92
C ARG A 133 -3.31 -30.92 -7.46
N PHE A 134 -4.48 -30.65 -6.94
CA PHE A 134 -5.47 -31.65 -6.54
C PHE A 134 -6.43 -31.97 -7.67
N TYR A 135 -6.79 -33.23 -7.79
CA TYR A 135 -7.72 -33.75 -8.78
C TYR A 135 -8.98 -34.26 -8.10
N SER A 136 -10.09 -33.56 -8.32
CA SER A 136 -11.40 -33.96 -7.80
C SER A 136 -12.03 -35.08 -8.61
N SER A 137 -12.94 -35.83 -8.01
CA SER A 137 -13.68 -36.92 -8.66
C SER A 137 -14.58 -36.46 -9.82
N ASP A 138 -14.94 -35.18 -9.87
CA ASP A 138 -15.73 -34.56 -10.95
C ASP A 138 -14.88 -34.09 -12.14
N GLY A 139 -13.55 -34.36 -12.12
CA GLY A 139 -12.62 -33.93 -13.15
C GLY A 139 -12.12 -32.50 -13.00
N SER A 140 -12.57 -31.76 -11.99
CA SER A 140 -12.04 -30.43 -11.69
C SER A 140 -10.64 -30.52 -11.04
N THR A 141 -9.84 -29.48 -11.24
CA THR A 141 -8.51 -29.40 -10.63
C THR A 141 -8.33 -28.09 -9.88
N GLN A 142 -7.71 -28.15 -8.70
CA GLN A 142 -7.36 -26.99 -7.90
C GLN A 142 -5.84 -26.91 -7.77
N LEU A 143 -5.27 -25.73 -8.01
CA LEU A 143 -3.84 -25.46 -7.91
C LEU A 143 -3.57 -24.52 -6.74
N PHE A 144 -2.73 -24.96 -5.82
CA PHE A 144 -2.24 -24.19 -4.68
C PHE A 144 -0.77 -23.87 -4.88
N SER A 145 -0.38 -22.61 -4.63
CA SER A 145 1.00 -22.15 -4.77
C SER A 145 1.57 -21.84 -3.39
N PHE A 146 2.79 -22.29 -3.16
CA PHE A 146 3.57 -22.05 -1.95
C PHE A 146 4.92 -21.47 -2.32
N SER A 147 5.43 -20.53 -1.55
CA SER A 147 6.75 -19.95 -1.76
C SER A 147 7.46 -19.75 -0.43
N THR A 148 8.75 -20.04 -0.39
CA THR A 148 9.65 -19.70 0.72
C THR A 148 10.06 -18.24 0.68
N LYS A 149 9.82 -17.55 -0.45
CA LYS A 149 10.06 -16.13 -0.62
C LYS A 149 8.83 -15.34 -0.18
N PHE A 150 9.04 -14.11 0.29
CA PHE A 150 7.96 -13.21 0.63
C PHE A 150 7.42 -12.54 -0.63
N GLU A 151 6.65 -13.30 -1.41
CA GLU A 151 6.16 -12.90 -2.73
C GLU A 151 4.73 -13.38 -2.98
N ALA A 152 4.01 -12.64 -3.82
CA ALA A 152 2.70 -13.02 -4.34
C ALA A 152 2.46 -12.31 -5.69
N ASP A 153 1.71 -12.95 -6.59
CA ASP A 153 1.33 -12.40 -7.90
C ASP A 153 2.52 -11.90 -8.75
N GLY A 154 3.70 -12.50 -8.58
CA GLY A 154 4.94 -12.10 -9.26
C GLY A 154 5.61 -10.82 -8.70
N ILE A 155 5.16 -10.35 -7.54
CA ILE A 155 5.77 -9.22 -6.83
C ILE A 155 6.49 -9.75 -5.59
N THR A 156 7.76 -9.38 -5.43
CA THR A 156 8.52 -9.61 -4.19
C THR A 156 8.28 -8.45 -3.23
N PHE A 157 7.92 -8.76 -2.00
CA PHE A 157 7.63 -7.79 -0.95
C PHE A 157 8.76 -7.74 0.07
N GLU A 158 8.92 -6.60 0.71
CA GLU A 158 9.78 -6.48 1.90
C GLU A 158 9.01 -6.96 3.14
N GLU A 159 9.70 -7.69 4.03
CA GLU A 159 9.11 -8.05 5.32
C GLU A 159 8.87 -6.80 6.18
N PRO A 160 7.70 -6.69 6.82
CA PRO A 160 7.39 -5.55 7.67
C PRO A 160 8.42 -5.36 8.77
N ASN A 161 8.98 -4.15 8.86
CA ASN A 161 9.87 -3.72 9.93
C ASN A 161 9.48 -2.31 10.39
N ASP A 162 9.95 -1.86 11.55
CA ASP A 162 9.57 -0.57 12.12
C ASP A 162 10.03 0.62 11.29
N GLN A 163 11.11 0.49 10.52
CA GLN A 163 11.66 1.53 9.65
C GLN A 163 10.77 1.75 8.40
N MET A 164 10.12 0.70 7.91
CA MET A 164 9.18 0.78 6.79
C MET A 164 8.03 1.75 7.07
N PHE A 165 7.62 1.90 8.32
CA PHE A 165 6.53 2.77 8.74
C PHE A 165 7.02 4.13 9.27
N SER A 166 8.29 4.46 9.09
CA SER A 166 8.89 5.73 9.50
C SER A 166 9.09 6.65 8.32
N PHE A 167 8.37 7.76 8.26
CA PHE A 167 8.60 8.80 7.25
C PHE A 167 9.89 9.60 7.49
N ASN A 168 10.56 9.41 8.62
CA ASN A 168 11.88 9.99 8.91
C ASN A 168 13.04 9.05 8.54
N SER A 169 12.73 7.84 8.05
CA SER A 169 13.74 6.88 7.59
C SER A 169 13.73 6.79 6.07
N PRO A 170 14.87 6.76 5.40
CA PRO A 170 14.94 6.54 3.95
C PRO A 170 14.30 5.22 3.48
N ILE A 171 14.20 4.22 4.38
CA ILE A 171 13.56 2.94 4.12
C ILE A 171 12.05 3.12 3.97
N GLY A 172 11.40 3.92 4.83
CA GLY A 172 9.96 4.09 4.87
C GLY A 172 9.44 5.36 4.18
N ALA A 173 10.27 6.39 4.05
CA ALA A 173 9.88 7.66 3.46
C ALA A 173 9.52 7.52 1.97
N CYS A 174 8.50 8.24 1.54
CA CYS A 174 8.17 8.36 0.12
C CYS A 174 9.36 8.96 -0.65
N PRO A 175 9.88 8.32 -1.71
CA PRO A 175 11.08 8.78 -2.41
C PRO A 175 10.88 10.10 -3.16
N ASN A 176 9.64 10.47 -3.50
CA ASN A 176 9.35 11.70 -4.22
C ASN A 176 9.32 12.94 -3.31
N CYS A 177 8.82 12.81 -2.08
CA CYS A 177 8.73 13.93 -1.13
C CYS A 177 9.60 13.73 0.12
N GLU A 178 10.42 12.69 0.17
CA GLU A 178 11.35 12.41 1.27
C GLU A 178 10.69 12.42 2.66
N GLY A 179 9.42 12.01 2.73
CA GLY A 179 8.66 11.98 3.97
C GLY A 179 7.95 13.29 4.34
N PHE A 180 8.06 14.34 3.52
CA PHE A 180 7.37 15.61 3.79
C PHE A 180 5.87 15.58 3.48
N GLY A 181 5.41 14.68 2.61
CA GLY A 181 4.01 14.56 2.18
C GLY A 181 3.57 15.64 1.18
N LYS A 182 4.41 16.63 0.94
CA LYS A 182 4.19 17.75 0.02
C LYS A 182 5.41 17.98 -0.85
N VAL A 183 5.17 18.47 -2.06
CA VAL A 183 6.20 18.87 -3.02
C VAL A 183 5.93 20.28 -3.52
N ILE A 184 6.92 20.92 -4.12
CA ILE A 184 6.70 22.18 -4.82
C ILE A 184 6.11 21.82 -6.19
N GLY A 185 4.86 22.15 -6.39
CA GLY A 185 4.13 21.89 -7.62
C GLY A 185 3.22 23.08 -7.99
N ILE A 186 2.39 22.90 -9.00
CA ILE A 186 1.40 23.91 -9.37
C ILE A 186 0.23 23.84 -8.37
N ASP A 187 -0.02 24.93 -7.69
CA ASP A 187 -1.05 25.03 -6.65
C ASP A 187 -2.41 25.37 -7.25
N GLU A 188 -3.38 24.46 -7.06
CA GLU A 188 -4.76 24.63 -7.55
C GLU A 188 -5.39 25.94 -7.06
N HIS A 189 -5.15 26.33 -5.80
CA HIS A 189 -5.69 27.57 -5.24
C HIS A 189 -5.09 28.83 -5.86
N LEU A 190 -3.85 28.74 -6.35
CA LEU A 190 -3.21 29.83 -7.06
C LEU A 190 -3.66 29.92 -8.52
N VAL A 191 -4.03 28.79 -9.13
CA VAL A 191 -4.53 28.72 -10.51
C VAL A 191 -6.02 29.07 -10.58
N ILE A 192 -6.82 28.59 -9.61
CA ILE A 192 -8.26 28.78 -9.52
C ILE A 192 -8.61 29.32 -8.13
N PRO A 193 -8.32 30.61 -7.85
CA PRO A 193 -8.55 31.21 -6.54
C PRO A 193 -10.04 31.43 -6.24
N ASN A 194 -10.85 31.65 -7.26
CA ASN A 194 -12.30 31.81 -7.12
C ASN A 194 -13.02 30.62 -7.78
N ARG A 195 -13.40 29.65 -6.96
CA ARG A 195 -14.10 28.45 -7.39
C ARG A 195 -15.57 28.64 -7.77
N ALA A 196 -16.13 29.81 -7.47
CA ALA A 196 -17.50 30.16 -7.87
C ALA A 196 -17.59 30.61 -9.34
N LEU A 197 -16.45 30.86 -9.99
CA LEU A 197 -16.43 31.17 -11.42
C LEU A 197 -16.41 29.89 -12.23
N SER A 198 -17.01 29.94 -13.43
CA SER A 198 -16.89 28.92 -14.45
C SER A 198 -15.57 29.10 -15.24
N VAL A 199 -15.19 28.08 -16.03
CA VAL A 199 -14.04 28.21 -16.92
C VAL A 199 -14.25 29.31 -17.94
N TYR A 200 -15.50 29.45 -18.44
CA TYR A 200 -15.88 30.51 -19.37
C TYR A 200 -15.73 31.92 -18.74
N ASP A 201 -16.09 32.08 -17.46
CA ASP A 201 -15.98 33.34 -16.72
C ASP A 201 -14.55 33.63 -16.23
N GLY A 202 -13.59 32.79 -16.60
CA GLY A 202 -12.17 32.95 -16.30
C GLY A 202 -11.78 32.48 -14.91
N ALA A 203 -12.31 31.34 -14.44
CA ALA A 203 -11.87 30.68 -13.22
C ALA A 203 -10.37 30.38 -13.25
N VAL A 204 -9.82 29.94 -14.41
CA VAL A 204 -8.42 29.66 -14.63
C VAL A 204 -7.65 30.95 -14.90
N ILE A 205 -7.07 31.55 -13.86
CA ILE A 205 -6.47 32.88 -13.96
C ILE A 205 -5.17 32.93 -14.77
N CYS A 206 -4.45 31.82 -14.89
CA CYS A 206 -3.22 31.73 -15.68
C CYS A 206 -3.49 31.84 -17.20
N TRP A 207 -4.73 31.66 -17.65
CA TRP A 207 -5.14 31.82 -19.04
C TRP A 207 -5.68 33.21 -19.35
N ARG A 208 -5.58 34.17 -18.41
CA ARG A 208 -6.01 35.57 -18.64
C ARG A 208 -4.97 36.35 -19.43
N GLY A 209 -5.43 37.36 -20.22
CA GLY A 209 -4.63 38.24 -21.05
C GLY A 209 -4.57 37.79 -22.51
N GLU A 210 -4.11 38.69 -23.39
CA GLU A 210 -4.18 38.48 -24.85
C GLU A 210 -3.46 37.19 -25.32
N LYS A 211 -2.21 36.99 -24.86
CA LYS A 211 -1.40 35.83 -25.29
C LYS A 211 -1.84 34.52 -24.66
N MET A 212 -2.16 34.57 -23.36
CA MET A 212 -2.54 33.35 -22.62
C MET A 212 -4.02 33.00 -22.79
N GLY A 213 -4.84 33.97 -23.20
CA GLY A 213 -6.26 33.75 -23.53
C GLY A 213 -6.51 32.82 -24.70
N GLU A 214 -5.50 32.59 -25.56
CA GLU A 214 -5.60 31.58 -26.62
C GLU A 214 -5.80 30.17 -26.07
N TRP A 215 -5.21 29.84 -24.92
CA TRP A 215 -5.42 28.57 -24.23
C TRP A 215 -6.89 28.38 -23.80
N LEU A 216 -7.51 29.45 -23.27
CA LEU A 216 -8.92 29.43 -22.92
C LEU A 216 -9.81 29.24 -24.15
N LYS A 217 -9.53 29.94 -25.24
CA LYS A 217 -10.28 29.82 -26.49
C LYS A 217 -10.15 28.41 -27.07
N GLU A 218 -8.97 27.85 -27.08
CA GLU A 218 -8.73 26.50 -27.53
C GLU A 218 -9.45 25.47 -26.66
N PHE A 219 -9.38 25.60 -25.33
CA PHE A 219 -10.10 24.74 -24.41
C PHE A 219 -11.61 24.79 -24.63
N ILE A 220 -12.20 25.99 -24.75
CA ILE A 220 -13.63 26.19 -25.00
C ILE A 220 -14.06 25.54 -26.33
N ARG A 221 -13.22 25.61 -27.37
CA ARG A 221 -13.50 24.98 -28.68
C ARG A 221 -13.52 23.44 -28.61
N GLU A 222 -12.66 22.84 -27.78
CA GLU A 222 -12.57 21.39 -27.64
C GLU A 222 -13.55 20.83 -26.60
N ALA A 223 -13.93 21.60 -25.59
CA ALA A 223 -14.79 21.21 -24.49
C ALA A 223 -16.10 20.49 -24.89
N PRO A 224 -16.84 20.91 -25.93
CA PRO A 224 -18.07 20.23 -26.34
C PRO A 224 -17.84 18.80 -26.84
N LYS A 225 -16.64 18.46 -27.34
CA LYS A 225 -16.31 17.12 -27.83
C LYS A 225 -16.16 16.10 -26.69
N HIS A 226 -16.05 16.59 -25.47
CA HIS A 226 -15.85 15.81 -24.25
C HIS A 226 -16.93 16.05 -23.20
N ASP A 227 -18.08 16.60 -23.61
CA ASP A 227 -19.23 16.94 -22.76
C ASP A 227 -18.85 17.77 -21.52
N PHE A 228 -17.81 18.64 -21.65
CA PHE A 228 -17.35 19.48 -20.56
C PHE A 228 -18.24 20.72 -20.42
N PRO A 229 -18.84 20.97 -19.22
CA PRO A 229 -19.75 22.09 -18.98
C PRO A 229 -18.99 23.39 -18.68
N ILE A 230 -18.65 24.17 -19.72
CA ILE A 230 -17.83 25.40 -19.60
C ILE A 230 -18.43 26.50 -18.74
N PHE A 231 -19.77 26.53 -18.56
CA PHE A 231 -20.48 27.53 -17.77
C PHE A 231 -20.74 27.12 -16.32
N THR A 232 -20.42 25.88 -15.94
CA THR A 232 -20.62 25.38 -14.58
C THR A 232 -19.53 25.93 -13.65
N PRO A 233 -19.85 26.43 -12.45
CA PRO A 233 -18.88 26.85 -11.46
C PRO A 233 -17.91 25.73 -11.12
N TYR A 234 -16.62 26.05 -10.91
CA TYR A 234 -15.58 25.04 -10.67
C TYR A 234 -15.87 24.13 -9.47
N TYR A 235 -16.49 24.62 -8.40
CA TYR A 235 -16.83 23.82 -7.23
C TYR A 235 -17.91 22.75 -7.50
N GLU A 236 -18.75 22.96 -8.54
CA GLU A 236 -19.82 22.02 -8.95
C GLU A 236 -19.35 20.96 -9.95
N LEU A 237 -18.15 21.12 -10.53
CA LEU A 237 -17.59 20.16 -11.47
C LEU A 237 -17.34 18.81 -10.79
N THR A 238 -17.66 17.73 -11.48
CA THR A 238 -17.30 16.36 -11.05
C THR A 238 -15.78 16.16 -11.06
N GLN A 239 -15.31 15.12 -10.38
CA GLN A 239 -13.86 14.83 -10.37
C GLN A 239 -13.35 14.54 -11.77
N GLU A 240 -14.08 13.80 -12.60
CA GLU A 240 -13.72 13.52 -14.00
C GLU A 240 -13.59 14.78 -14.84
N GLN A 241 -14.50 15.74 -14.63
CA GLN A 241 -14.45 17.05 -15.31
C GLN A 241 -13.26 17.88 -14.84
N LYS A 242 -12.95 17.88 -13.54
CA LYS A 242 -11.73 18.50 -13.02
C LYS A 242 -10.49 17.87 -13.59
N ASP A 243 -10.42 16.55 -13.62
CA ASP A 243 -9.29 15.81 -14.18
C ASP A 243 -9.11 16.14 -15.69
N TYR A 244 -10.21 16.27 -16.43
CA TYR A 244 -10.15 16.72 -17.82
C TYR A 244 -9.60 18.13 -17.97
N LEU A 245 -10.02 19.10 -17.14
CA LEU A 245 -9.52 20.47 -17.15
C LEU A 245 -8.02 20.53 -16.80
N TRP A 246 -7.58 19.71 -15.84
CA TRP A 246 -6.20 19.68 -15.38
C TRP A 246 -5.28 18.91 -16.30
N HIS A 247 -5.62 17.69 -16.62
CA HIS A 247 -4.72 16.74 -17.30
C HIS A 247 -5.04 16.57 -18.79
N GLY A 248 -6.26 16.77 -19.20
CA GLY A 248 -6.75 16.74 -20.59
C GLY A 248 -6.29 15.55 -21.43
N PRO A 249 -6.68 15.45 -22.70
CA PRO A 249 -6.04 14.57 -23.66
C PRO A 249 -4.66 15.14 -24.02
N LYS A 250 -3.68 14.25 -24.24
CA LYS A 250 -2.32 14.64 -24.64
C LYS A 250 -2.37 15.57 -25.87
N GLU A 251 -1.53 16.62 -25.85
CA GLU A 251 -1.36 17.61 -26.93
C GLU A 251 -2.53 18.62 -27.12
N LYS A 252 -3.47 18.68 -26.17
CA LYS A 252 -4.57 19.65 -26.19
C LYS A 252 -4.48 20.65 -25.06
N ALA A 253 -5.21 21.77 -25.18
CA ALA A 253 -5.23 22.80 -24.18
C ALA A 253 -5.83 22.26 -22.86
N CYS A 254 -4.97 22.13 -21.83
CA CYS A 254 -5.33 21.84 -20.46
C CYS A 254 -4.35 22.56 -19.53
N ILE A 255 -4.62 22.56 -18.22
CA ILE A 255 -3.75 23.28 -17.27
C ILE A 255 -2.34 22.71 -17.27
N ASP A 256 -2.16 21.39 -17.25
CA ASP A 256 -0.84 20.75 -17.27
C ASP A 256 -0.05 21.07 -18.54
N SER A 257 -0.68 21.02 -19.72
CA SER A 257 0.03 21.34 -20.97
C SER A 257 0.44 22.81 -21.03
N PHE A 258 -0.35 23.72 -20.43
CA PHE A 258 0.01 25.12 -20.27
C PHE A 258 1.29 25.28 -19.40
N PHE A 259 1.32 24.64 -18.22
CA PHE A 259 2.49 24.72 -17.35
C PHE A 259 3.71 24.03 -17.94
N LYS A 260 3.52 22.91 -18.63
CA LYS A 260 4.59 22.24 -19.39
C LYS A 260 5.21 23.18 -20.44
N MET A 261 4.39 23.90 -21.20
CA MET A 261 4.88 24.92 -22.14
C MET A 261 5.70 26.00 -21.42
N LEU A 262 5.29 26.45 -20.23
CA LEU A 262 6.07 27.41 -19.44
C LEU A 262 7.41 26.80 -18.98
N GLU A 263 7.42 25.55 -18.58
CA GLU A 263 8.62 24.81 -18.16
C GLU A 263 9.63 24.64 -19.30
N GLU A 264 9.17 24.25 -20.47
CA GLU A 264 10.01 24.11 -21.67
C GLU A 264 10.60 25.46 -22.13
N ASN A 265 9.96 26.56 -21.82
CA ASN A 265 10.39 27.89 -22.20
C ASN A 265 10.96 28.74 -21.05
N GLN A 266 11.47 28.11 -19.98
CA GLN A 266 12.01 28.81 -18.79
C GLN A 266 13.20 29.72 -19.08
N TYR A 267 13.86 29.60 -20.24
CA TYR A 267 14.90 30.55 -20.69
C TYR A 267 14.37 31.98 -20.82
N LYS A 268 13.05 32.16 -21.01
CA LYS A 268 12.41 33.48 -21.02
C LYS A 268 12.04 33.89 -19.60
N ILE A 269 12.55 35.05 -19.14
CA ILE A 269 12.34 35.56 -17.78
C ILE A 269 10.84 35.62 -17.41
N GLN A 270 10.00 36.09 -18.34
CA GLN A 270 8.55 36.23 -18.14
C GLN A 270 7.86 34.89 -17.79
N TYR A 271 8.25 33.78 -18.41
CA TYR A 271 7.69 32.46 -18.15
C TYR A 271 8.17 31.90 -16.84
N ARG A 272 9.43 32.15 -16.46
CA ARG A 272 9.98 31.80 -15.15
C ARG A 272 9.24 32.50 -14.02
N VAL A 273 8.98 33.81 -14.16
CA VAL A 273 8.20 34.59 -13.18
C VAL A 273 6.76 34.11 -13.11
N MET A 274 6.15 33.81 -14.28
CA MET A 274 4.79 33.28 -14.34
C MET A 274 4.68 31.92 -13.64
N LEU A 275 5.60 30.99 -13.93
CA LEU A 275 5.65 29.68 -13.28
C LEU A 275 5.83 29.81 -11.76
N ALA A 276 6.73 30.68 -11.29
CA ALA A 276 6.95 30.91 -9.87
C ALA A 276 5.70 31.44 -9.14
N ARG A 277 4.85 32.22 -9.82
CA ARG A 277 3.59 32.76 -9.26
C ARG A 277 2.59 31.66 -8.90
N TYR A 278 2.55 30.56 -9.66
CA TYR A 278 1.60 29.48 -9.49
C TYR A 278 2.18 28.25 -8.76
N ARG A 279 3.47 28.30 -8.40
CA ARG A 279 4.11 27.24 -7.59
C ARG A 279 3.78 27.43 -6.11
N GLY A 280 3.37 26.35 -5.50
CA GLY A 280 3.07 26.25 -4.07
C GLY A 280 3.41 24.89 -3.50
N LYS A 281 3.13 24.70 -2.21
CA LYS A 281 3.26 23.40 -1.56
C LYS A 281 2.01 22.57 -1.84
N THR A 282 2.11 21.64 -2.79
CA THR A 282 1.02 20.73 -3.16
C THR A 282 1.21 19.37 -2.51
N LEU A 283 0.14 18.58 -2.43
CA LEU A 283 0.24 17.18 -1.99
C LEU A 283 1.16 16.41 -2.94
N CYS A 284 1.99 15.55 -2.37
CA CYS A 284 2.86 14.69 -3.16
C CYS A 284 2.02 13.77 -4.06
N PRO A 285 2.23 13.75 -5.39
CA PRO A 285 1.43 12.94 -6.31
C PRO A 285 1.68 11.43 -6.14
N MET A 286 2.78 11.04 -5.52
CA MET A 286 3.11 9.63 -5.30
C MET A 286 2.48 9.08 -4.03
N CYS A 287 2.60 9.78 -2.91
CA CYS A 287 2.10 9.29 -1.62
C CYS A 287 0.77 9.95 -1.17
N HIS A 288 0.27 10.92 -1.90
CA HIS A 288 -0.98 11.65 -1.60
C HIS A 288 -1.07 12.16 -0.15
N GLY A 289 0.09 12.56 0.41
CA GLY A 289 0.17 13.08 1.77
C GLY A 289 0.45 12.05 2.86
N THR A 290 0.47 10.74 2.57
CA THR A 290 0.75 9.69 3.57
C THR A 290 2.18 9.70 4.07
N ARG A 291 3.10 10.34 3.32
CA ARG A 291 4.52 10.50 3.64
C ARG A 291 5.36 9.22 3.54
N LEU A 292 4.72 8.07 3.37
CA LEU A 292 5.33 6.74 3.32
C LEU A 292 5.40 6.21 1.90
N LYS A 293 6.27 5.22 1.69
CA LYS A 293 6.31 4.42 0.47
C LYS A 293 5.00 3.65 0.30
N LYS A 294 4.68 3.29 -0.96
CA LYS A 294 3.51 2.49 -1.33
C LYS A 294 3.45 1.16 -0.55
N GLU A 295 4.60 0.52 -0.38
CA GLU A 295 4.78 -0.80 0.23
C GLU A 295 4.28 -0.82 1.67
N ALA A 296 4.45 0.28 2.42
CA ALA A 296 3.90 0.42 3.76
C ALA A 296 2.36 0.36 3.79
N GLY A 297 1.70 0.76 2.71
CA GLY A 297 0.25 0.70 2.55
C GLY A 297 -0.29 -0.71 2.33
N TYR A 298 0.55 -1.65 1.91
CA TYR A 298 0.15 -3.05 1.72
C TYR A 298 0.07 -3.82 3.04
N VAL A 299 0.70 -3.31 4.09
CA VAL A 299 0.67 -3.93 5.42
C VAL A 299 -0.54 -3.42 6.19
N LYS A 300 -1.37 -4.33 6.68
CA LYS A 300 -2.61 -4.01 7.39
C LYS A 300 -2.69 -4.70 8.74
N VAL A 301 -3.31 -4.02 9.69
CA VAL A 301 -3.73 -4.55 11.00
C VAL A 301 -5.22 -4.28 11.14
N GLY A 302 -6.02 -5.31 11.41
CA GLY A 302 -7.48 -5.17 11.44
C GLY A 302 -8.07 -4.63 10.12
N GLY A 303 -7.47 -4.98 8.98
CA GLY A 303 -7.90 -4.55 7.65
C GLY A 303 -7.49 -3.14 7.24
N ARG A 304 -6.81 -2.36 8.11
CA ARG A 304 -6.38 -0.98 7.83
C ARG A 304 -4.87 -0.82 7.77
N SER A 305 -4.38 0.00 6.85
CA SER A 305 -2.98 0.43 6.79
C SER A 305 -2.68 1.46 7.88
N ILE A 306 -1.39 1.65 8.19
CA ILE A 306 -0.98 2.66 9.18
C ILE A 306 -1.38 4.08 8.76
N SER A 307 -1.34 4.39 7.46
CA SER A 307 -1.73 5.70 6.92
C SER A 307 -3.21 5.98 7.15
N GLU A 308 -4.08 4.97 6.92
CA GLU A 308 -5.51 5.11 7.21
C GLU A 308 -5.79 5.31 8.70
N LEU A 309 -5.03 4.65 9.58
CA LEU A 309 -5.22 4.82 11.04
C LEU A 309 -4.78 6.20 11.54
N VAL A 310 -3.66 6.74 11.03
CA VAL A 310 -3.17 8.04 11.50
C VAL A 310 -4.01 9.21 11.02
N ASP A 311 -4.85 9.01 10.00
CA ASP A 311 -5.82 10.00 9.49
C ASP A 311 -7.14 9.95 10.24
N LEU A 312 -7.39 8.93 11.06
CA LEU A 312 -8.58 8.89 11.92
C LEU A 312 -8.46 9.90 13.08
N PRO A 313 -9.57 10.56 13.46
CA PRO A 313 -9.65 11.25 14.74
C PRO A 313 -9.34 10.29 15.89
N ILE A 314 -8.71 10.80 16.96
CA ILE A 314 -8.28 9.97 18.11
C ILE A 314 -9.46 9.20 18.75
N HIS A 315 -10.67 9.77 18.75
CA HIS A 315 -11.84 9.06 19.26
C HIS A 315 -12.23 7.85 18.39
N ASP A 316 -12.11 7.94 17.04
CA ASP A 316 -12.36 6.84 16.14
C ASP A 316 -11.23 5.80 16.20
N LEU A 317 -9.99 6.28 16.37
CA LEU A 317 -8.83 5.42 16.59
C LEU A 317 -8.99 4.59 17.89
N LYS A 318 -9.53 5.18 18.95
CA LYS A 318 -9.87 4.47 20.20
C LYS A 318 -10.89 3.37 19.94
N GLU A 319 -11.94 3.65 19.17
CA GLU A 319 -12.98 2.69 18.84
C GLU A 319 -12.41 1.55 17.98
N PHE A 320 -11.56 1.87 17.01
CA PHE A 320 -10.85 0.87 16.21
C PHE A 320 -10.07 -0.13 17.10
N PHE A 321 -9.27 0.36 18.06
CA PHE A 321 -8.50 -0.52 18.94
C PHE A 321 -9.36 -1.28 19.95
N ARG A 322 -10.53 -0.76 20.32
CA ARG A 322 -11.50 -1.46 21.17
C ARG A 322 -12.13 -2.65 20.45
N THR A 323 -12.36 -2.53 19.16
CA THR A 323 -13.01 -3.55 18.32
C THR A 323 -12.03 -4.42 17.54
N LEU A 324 -10.72 -4.19 17.69
CA LEU A 324 -9.69 -4.93 16.97
C LEU A 324 -9.65 -6.39 17.41
N GLU A 325 -9.91 -7.28 16.47
CA GLU A 325 -9.79 -8.72 16.63
C GLU A 325 -8.47 -9.19 15.99
N LEU A 326 -7.66 -9.90 16.75
CA LEU A 326 -6.44 -10.56 16.32
C LEU A 326 -6.53 -12.04 16.66
N ASP A 327 -5.80 -12.87 15.93
CA ASP A 327 -5.68 -14.28 16.30
C ASP A 327 -4.93 -14.44 17.64
N THR A 328 -4.95 -15.65 18.21
CA THR A 328 -4.38 -15.91 19.53
C THR A 328 -2.88 -15.63 19.61
N HIS A 329 -2.14 -15.95 18.55
CA HIS A 329 -0.71 -15.73 18.46
C HIS A 329 -0.39 -14.23 18.37
N ASP A 330 -1.04 -13.50 17.46
CA ASP A 330 -0.85 -12.07 17.25
C ASP A 330 -1.28 -11.28 18.50
N THR A 331 -2.36 -11.72 19.18
CA THR A 331 -2.82 -11.13 20.44
C THR A 331 -1.75 -11.23 21.54
N ALA A 332 -1.07 -12.37 21.66
CA ALA A 332 0.00 -12.55 22.65
C ALA A 332 1.19 -11.62 22.37
N ILE A 333 1.59 -11.48 21.09
CA ILE A 333 2.67 -10.60 20.67
C ILE A 333 2.30 -9.12 20.88
N ALA A 334 1.08 -8.73 20.50
CA ALA A 334 0.62 -7.36 20.51
C ALA A 334 0.21 -6.87 21.89
N LYS A 335 -0.04 -7.73 22.87
CA LYS A 335 -0.64 -7.39 24.18
C LYS A 335 -0.02 -6.16 24.85
N ARG A 336 1.31 -6.13 25.00
CA ARG A 336 2.01 -5.01 25.62
C ARG A 336 1.93 -3.74 24.78
N ILE A 337 2.06 -3.89 23.47
CA ILE A 337 2.02 -2.77 22.51
C ILE A 337 0.64 -2.13 22.52
N LEU A 338 -0.43 -2.93 22.50
CA LEU A 338 -1.82 -2.46 22.54
C LEU A 338 -2.14 -1.78 23.88
N THR A 339 -1.63 -2.29 25.00
CA THR A 339 -1.76 -1.62 26.30
C THR A 339 -1.17 -0.22 26.25
N GLU A 340 0.03 -0.06 25.71
CA GLU A 340 0.70 1.23 25.58
C GLU A 340 -0.02 2.18 24.61
N ILE A 341 -0.52 1.67 23.50
CA ILE A 341 -1.32 2.45 22.56
C ILE A 341 -2.60 2.96 23.22
N ASN A 342 -3.35 2.08 23.87
CA ASN A 342 -4.60 2.43 24.54
C ASN A 342 -4.39 3.46 25.65
N ASN A 343 -3.34 3.32 26.47
CA ASN A 343 -3.01 4.28 27.49
C ASN A 343 -2.77 5.68 26.90
N ARG A 344 -1.97 5.79 25.82
CA ARG A 344 -1.69 7.07 25.17
C ARG A 344 -2.90 7.69 24.52
N ILE A 345 -3.75 6.87 23.88
CA ILE A 345 -5.02 7.31 23.30
C ILE A 345 -5.92 7.86 24.42
N ASN A 346 -6.01 7.16 25.55
CA ASN A 346 -6.82 7.62 26.67
C ASN A 346 -6.30 8.96 27.22
N PHE A 347 -4.99 9.14 27.40
CA PHE A 347 -4.44 10.42 27.83
C PHE A 347 -4.78 11.56 26.87
N LEU A 348 -4.71 11.33 25.55
CA LEU A 348 -5.11 12.32 24.55
C LEU A 348 -6.61 12.64 24.62
N MET A 349 -7.45 11.64 24.89
CA MET A 349 -8.89 11.83 25.10
C MET A 349 -9.16 12.63 26.37
N ASP A 350 -8.46 12.34 27.46
CA ASP A 350 -8.65 12.96 28.76
C ASP A 350 -8.26 14.47 28.75
N VAL A 351 -7.27 14.85 27.94
CA VAL A 351 -6.92 16.27 27.73
C VAL A 351 -7.76 16.97 26.66
N GLY A 352 -8.82 16.31 26.13
CA GLY A 352 -9.77 16.91 25.19
C GLY A 352 -9.28 16.99 23.76
N LEU A 353 -8.34 16.14 23.33
CA LEU A 353 -7.78 16.10 21.96
C LEU A 353 -8.36 15.01 21.06
N GLY A 354 -9.53 14.48 21.42
CA GLY A 354 -10.18 13.39 20.68
C GLY A 354 -10.49 13.67 19.20
N TYR A 355 -10.59 14.93 18.81
CA TYR A 355 -10.86 15.38 17.45
C TYR A 355 -9.61 15.46 16.57
N LEU A 356 -8.40 15.46 17.15
CA LEU A 356 -7.16 15.52 16.38
C LEU A 356 -6.87 14.22 15.68
N THR A 357 -6.11 14.30 14.59
CA THR A 357 -5.53 13.15 13.90
C THR A 357 -4.03 13.06 14.17
N LEU A 358 -3.48 11.84 14.17
CA LEU A 358 -2.03 11.64 14.38
C LEU A 358 -1.18 12.15 13.20
N ASN A 359 -1.77 12.30 12.02
CA ASN A 359 -1.10 12.84 10.83
C ASN A 359 -1.07 14.38 10.79
N ARG A 360 -1.67 15.06 11.78
CA ARG A 360 -1.67 16.52 11.83
C ARG A 360 -0.27 17.09 12.03
N LEU A 361 0.09 18.04 11.16
CA LEU A 361 1.40 18.69 11.22
C LEU A 361 1.52 19.58 12.46
N SER A 362 2.66 19.53 13.14
CA SER A 362 2.89 20.30 14.38
C SER A 362 2.77 21.81 14.18
N ASN A 363 3.16 22.33 13.02
CA ASN A 363 3.03 23.77 12.70
C ASN A 363 1.59 24.23 12.45
N THR A 364 0.61 23.32 12.40
CA THR A 364 -0.81 23.64 12.29
C THR A 364 -1.55 23.55 13.63
N LEU A 365 -0.86 23.14 14.69
CA LEU A 365 -1.41 23.06 16.01
C LEU A 365 -1.48 24.45 16.64
N SER A 366 -2.57 24.72 17.37
CA SER A 366 -2.64 25.89 18.24
C SER A 366 -1.73 25.75 19.47
N GLY A 367 -1.39 26.86 20.12
CA GLY A 367 -0.59 26.82 21.35
C GLY A 367 -1.21 25.92 22.43
N GLY A 368 -2.53 26.02 22.63
CA GLY A 368 -3.27 25.18 23.57
C GLY A 368 -3.28 23.69 23.20
N GLU A 369 -3.37 23.33 21.91
CA GLU A 369 -3.26 21.93 21.46
C GLU A 369 -1.86 21.38 21.74
N SER A 370 -0.80 22.12 21.40
CA SER A 370 0.58 21.72 21.67
C SER A 370 0.83 21.51 23.15
N GLN A 371 0.33 22.41 23.99
CA GLN A 371 0.46 22.32 25.45
C GLN A 371 -0.25 21.07 26.00
N ARG A 372 -1.47 20.77 25.53
CA ARG A 372 -2.22 19.57 25.94
C ARG A 372 -1.56 18.27 25.46
N ILE A 373 -0.94 18.25 24.28
CA ILE A 373 -0.14 17.10 23.82
C ILE A 373 1.04 16.87 24.76
N ASN A 374 1.76 17.92 25.14
CA ASN A 374 2.86 17.83 26.10
C ASN A 374 2.38 17.33 27.47
N LEU A 375 1.22 17.79 27.94
CA LEU A 375 0.61 17.32 29.18
C LEU A 375 0.26 15.82 29.10
N ALA A 376 -0.37 15.37 28.01
CA ALA A 376 -0.67 13.95 27.80
C ALA A 376 0.60 13.09 27.79
N THR A 377 1.68 13.61 27.21
CA THR A 377 2.98 12.92 27.19
C THR A 377 3.57 12.81 28.60
N SER A 378 3.46 13.87 29.42
CA SER A 378 3.92 13.92 30.78
C SER A 378 3.17 12.94 31.68
N LEU A 379 1.86 12.85 31.56
CA LEU A 379 1.01 11.87 32.24
C LEU A 379 1.46 10.43 31.95
N GLY A 380 1.82 10.16 30.67
CA GLY A 380 2.32 8.85 30.27
C GLY A 380 3.70 8.49 30.83
N SER A 381 4.48 9.45 31.26
CA SER A 381 5.84 9.24 31.77
C SER A 381 5.91 8.96 33.28
N SER A 382 4.84 9.22 34.03
CA SER A 382 4.74 9.03 35.48
C SER A 382 5.97 9.61 36.27
N LEU A 383 6.47 10.76 35.83
CA LEU A 383 7.64 11.38 36.44
C LEU A 383 7.28 11.96 37.82
N VAL A 384 7.89 11.42 38.85
CA VAL A 384 7.76 11.89 40.23
C VAL A 384 8.76 13.04 40.50
N GLY A 385 8.32 14.09 41.20
CA GLY A 385 9.17 15.22 41.55
C GLY A 385 9.46 16.19 40.41
N SER A 386 8.66 16.19 39.35
CA SER A 386 8.77 17.12 38.23
C SER A 386 7.90 18.36 38.43
N LEU A 387 8.38 19.52 37.96
CA LEU A 387 7.59 20.76 37.92
C LEU A 387 6.92 20.89 36.56
N TYR A 388 5.60 21.03 36.58
CA TYR A 388 4.79 21.26 35.35
C TYR A 388 4.35 22.73 35.32
N ILE A 389 4.75 23.45 34.27
CA ILE A 389 4.36 24.84 34.07
C ILE A 389 3.33 24.85 32.93
N LEU A 390 2.12 25.28 33.26
CA LEU A 390 1.00 25.34 32.32
C LEU A 390 0.52 26.80 32.24
N ASP A 391 0.51 27.33 31.03
CA ASP A 391 -0.01 28.68 30.72
C ASP A 391 -1.40 28.55 30.10
N GLU A 392 -2.43 29.04 30.80
CA GLU A 392 -3.83 29.00 30.38
C GLU A 392 -4.28 27.64 29.77
N PRO A 393 -4.11 26.50 30.44
CA PRO A 393 -4.31 25.17 29.88
C PRO A 393 -5.76 24.89 29.49
N SER A 394 -6.72 25.67 29.95
CA SER A 394 -8.15 25.56 29.59
C SER A 394 -8.59 26.43 28.43
N ILE A 395 -7.69 27.23 27.82
CA ILE A 395 -8.06 28.16 26.76
C ILE A 395 -8.59 27.38 25.52
N GLY A 396 -9.72 27.82 25.00
CA GLY A 396 -10.36 27.19 23.84
C GLY A 396 -11.04 25.84 24.12
N LEU A 397 -11.16 25.42 25.39
CA LEU A 397 -11.90 24.23 25.78
C LEU A 397 -13.37 24.54 26.06
N HIS A 398 -14.24 23.61 25.68
CA HIS A 398 -15.62 23.60 26.16
C HIS A 398 -15.63 23.24 27.67
N SER A 399 -16.63 23.73 28.42
CA SER A 399 -16.75 23.50 29.88
C SER A 399 -16.61 22.03 30.28
N ARG A 400 -17.19 21.12 29.50
CA ARG A 400 -17.09 19.67 29.71
C ARG A 400 -15.64 19.15 29.63
N ASP A 401 -14.84 19.69 28.72
CA ASP A 401 -13.44 19.28 28.54
C ASP A 401 -12.54 19.92 29.59
N THR A 402 -12.91 21.10 30.08
CA THR A 402 -12.26 21.74 31.25
C THR A 402 -12.37 20.88 32.52
N GLU A 403 -13.53 20.28 32.77
CA GLU A 403 -13.71 19.37 33.94
C GLU A 403 -12.82 18.13 33.79
N ARG A 404 -12.67 17.58 32.62
CA ARG A 404 -11.77 16.46 32.37
C ARG A 404 -10.32 16.85 32.60
N LEU A 405 -9.90 18.00 32.08
CA LEU A 405 -8.57 18.53 32.28
C LEU A 405 -8.26 18.72 33.79
N ILE A 406 -9.19 19.25 34.57
CA ILE A 406 -9.04 19.41 36.03
C ILE A 406 -8.83 18.06 36.73
N LYS A 407 -9.58 17.01 36.31
CA LYS A 407 -9.40 15.65 36.85
C LYS A 407 -7.98 15.14 36.58
N VAL A 408 -7.52 15.34 35.36
CA VAL A 408 -6.18 14.94 34.90
C VAL A 408 -5.10 15.67 35.72
N LEU A 409 -5.22 16.99 35.88
CA LEU A 409 -4.27 17.80 36.67
C LEU A 409 -4.23 17.40 38.16
N ARG A 410 -5.34 16.90 38.71
CA ARG A 410 -5.37 16.36 40.09
C ARG A 410 -4.72 15.00 40.25
N GLN A 411 -4.53 14.26 39.14
CA GLN A 411 -3.83 12.96 39.13
C GLN A 411 -2.31 13.10 38.99
N LEU A 412 -1.82 14.24 38.49
CA LEU A 412 -0.40 14.62 38.47
C LEU A 412 0.10 15.01 39.85
#